data_a2daf29f43115cff2f83646d73945869
#
_entry.id   a2daf29f43115cff2f83646d73945869
#
_cell.length_a   1.000
_cell.length_b   1.000
_cell.length_c   1.000
_cell.angle_alpha   90.00
_cell.angle_beta   90.00
_cell.angle_gamma   90.00
#
_symmetry.space_group_name_H-M   'P 1'
#
loop_
_entity.id
_entity.type
_entity.pdbx_description
1 polymer ?
#
loop_
_entity_poly.entity_id
_entity_poly.type
_entity_poly.pdbx_seq_one_letter_code
_entity_poly.pdbx_strand_id
1 'polypeptide(L)'
;MTRRALRLLLATVLALLAGAGASVAAADGASARTSLLPTITPATRGEHCIADPQYMRRHHMDMLFHQRTETVHLGIRGAPASLRGCVDCHASAQTGSVAEAKTDFCVSCHSYAAVKIDCFGCHSSKAEPVADSPANARMEVKRP
;
A
#
# COMPACT_ATOMS: atom_id res chain seq x y z
N MET A 1 54.31 0.47 47.97
CA MET A 1 53.39 -0.34 47.14
C MET A 1 54.18 -1.52 46.59
N THR A 2 53.72 -2.74 46.88
CA THR A 2 54.40 -3.93 46.38
C THR A 2 54.05 -4.17 44.92
N ARG A 3 55.01 -4.69 44.15
CA ARG A 3 54.77 -4.98 42.68
C ARG A 3 53.54 -5.86 42.42
N ARG A 4 53.10 -6.62 43.42
CA ARG A 4 51.86 -7.42 43.36
C ARG A 4 50.58 -6.56 43.41
N ALA A 5 50.58 -5.52 44.27
CA ALA A 5 49.44 -4.60 44.37
C ALA A 5 49.25 -3.79 43.08
N LEU A 6 50.34 -3.37 42.46
CA LEU A 6 50.27 -2.65 41.16
C LEU A 6 49.76 -3.56 40.03
N ARG A 7 50.15 -4.82 40.00
CA ARG A 7 49.64 -5.77 38.98
C ARG A 7 48.17 -6.09 39.15
N LEU A 8 47.66 -6.18 40.38
CA LEU A 8 46.26 -6.39 40.66
C LEU A 8 45.41 -5.16 40.26
N LEU A 9 45.89 -3.97 40.55
CA LEU A 9 45.23 -2.73 40.12
C LEU A 9 45.17 -2.58 38.60
N LEU A 10 46.24 -2.89 37.90
CA LEU A 10 46.27 -2.87 36.45
C LEU A 10 45.33 -3.90 35.82
N ALA A 11 45.23 -5.09 36.38
CA ALA A 11 44.31 -6.14 35.90
C ALA A 11 42.83 -5.76 36.13
N THR A 12 42.51 -5.12 37.26
CA THR A 12 41.10 -4.67 37.50
C THR A 12 40.68 -3.51 36.59
N VAL A 13 41.60 -2.56 36.34
CA VAL A 13 41.35 -1.45 35.40
C VAL A 13 41.16 -1.97 33.98
N LEU A 14 41.98 -2.94 33.56
CA LEU A 14 41.86 -3.53 32.22
C LEU A 14 40.57 -4.33 32.05
N ALA A 15 40.12 -5.03 33.11
CA ALA A 15 38.82 -5.76 33.09
C ALA A 15 37.62 -4.81 33.05
N LEU A 16 37.68 -3.67 33.72
CA LEU A 16 36.66 -2.65 33.69
C LEU A 16 36.56 -1.92 32.33
N LEU A 17 37.66 -1.74 31.64
CA LEU A 17 37.70 -1.16 30.29
C LEU A 17 37.21 -2.13 29.22
N ALA A 18 37.40 -3.42 29.41
CA ALA A 18 36.88 -4.44 28.47
C ALA A 18 35.36 -4.67 28.59
N GLY A 19 34.74 -4.29 29.72
CA GLY A 19 33.30 -4.45 29.93
C GLY A 19 32.44 -3.34 29.37
N ALA A 20 33.00 -2.22 28.91
CA ALA A 20 32.28 -1.11 28.33
C ALA A 20 32.10 -1.25 26.79
N GLY A 21 31.89 -2.47 26.31
CA GLY A 21 31.40 -2.72 24.96
C GLY A 21 29.96 -2.23 24.85
N ALA A 22 29.79 -0.95 24.51
CA ALA A 22 28.52 -0.37 24.18
C ALA A 22 27.91 -1.20 23.04
N SER A 23 26.90 -1.99 23.35
CA SER A 23 26.00 -2.53 22.33
C SER A 23 25.37 -1.35 21.62
N VAL A 24 25.96 -0.92 20.51
CA VAL A 24 25.27 -0.07 19.55
C VAL A 24 24.15 -0.93 19.00
N ALA A 25 22.96 -0.79 19.62
CA ALA A 25 21.75 -1.29 19.01
C ALA A 25 21.68 -0.62 17.63
N ALA A 26 21.87 -1.40 16.58
CA ALA A 26 21.53 -1.00 15.23
C ALA A 26 20.04 -0.70 15.23
N ALA A 27 19.69 0.57 15.50
CA ALA A 27 18.33 1.05 15.35
C ALA A 27 18.00 0.89 13.88
N ASP A 28 17.03 0.02 13.62
CA ASP A 28 16.54 -0.37 12.32
C ASP A 28 16.29 0.84 11.43
N GLY A 29 17.24 1.15 10.55
CA GLY A 29 17.09 2.13 9.48
C GLY A 29 16.02 1.72 8.45
N ALA A 30 15.45 0.53 8.59
CA ALA A 30 14.32 0.04 7.81
C ALA A 30 13.00 0.77 8.18
N SER A 31 12.77 1.07 9.46
CA SER A 31 11.53 1.72 9.93
C SER A 31 11.40 3.16 9.45
N ALA A 32 12.49 3.92 9.38
CA ALA A 32 12.47 5.30 8.91
C ALA A 32 12.24 5.43 7.40
N ARG A 33 12.68 4.46 6.60
CA ARG A 33 12.43 4.42 5.15
C ARG A 33 11.00 4.04 4.82
N THR A 34 10.37 3.21 5.64
CA THR A 34 8.98 2.79 5.45
C THR A 34 8.01 3.96 5.68
N SER A 35 8.37 4.93 6.53
CA SER A 35 7.52 6.11 6.80
C SER A 35 7.44 7.11 5.64
N LEU A 36 8.35 7.04 4.67
CA LEU A 36 8.34 7.90 3.48
C LEU A 36 7.48 7.33 2.34
N LEU A 37 7.07 6.08 2.43
CA LEU A 37 6.19 5.46 1.44
C LEU A 37 4.72 5.60 1.86
N PRO A 38 3.80 5.65 0.89
CA PRO A 38 2.39 5.71 1.21
C PRO A 38 1.95 4.41 1.89
N THR A 39 1.16 4.53 2.95
CA THR A 39 0.48 3.38 3.55
C THR A 39 -0.71 3.03 2.66
N ILE A 40 -0.66 1.91 2.00
CA ILE A 40 -1.69 1.48 1.06
C ILE A 40 -2.53 0.39 1.72
N THR A 41 -3.83 0.63 1.84
CA THR A 41 -4.78 -0.39 2.29
C THR A 41 -4.86 -1.51 1.24
N PRO A 42 -4.68 -2.78 1.62
CA PRO A 42 -4.78 -3.89 0.69
C PRO A 42 -6.20 -4.04 0.14
N ALA A 43 -6.33 -4.65 -1.03
CA ALA A 43 -7.62 -5.00 -1.60
C ALA A 43 -8.40 -5.93 -0.65
N THR A 44 -9.70 -5.71 -0.53
CA THR A 44 -10.59 -6.49 0.34
C THR A 44 -11.26 -7.65 -0.40
N ARG A 45 -11.21 -7.64 -1.73
CA ARG A 45 -11.82 -8.64 -2.61
C ARG A 45 -10.87 -9.00 -3.74
N GLY A 46 -11.04 -10.23 -4.27
CA GLY A 46 -10.21 -10.76 -5.34
C GLY A 46 -8.84 -11.26 -4.86
N GLU A 47 -8.28 -12.19 -5.59
CA GLU A 47 -6.96 -12.78 -5.28
C GLU A 47 -5.83 -12.06 -6.01
N HIS A 48 -6.11 -11.49 -7.18
CA HIS A 48 -5.13 -10.86 -8.05
C HIS A 48 -5.69 -9.58 -8.69
N CYS A 49 -4.82 -8.60 -8.89
CA CYS A 49 -5.14 -7.44 -9.72
C CYS A 49 -5.31 -7.87 -11.18
N ILE A 50 -6.02 -7.05 -11.98
CA ILE A 50 -6.25 -7.28 -13.42
C ILE A 50 -4.96 -7.25 -14.26
N ALA A 51 -3.90 -6.65 -13.73
CA ALA A 51 -2.57 -6.63 -14.34
C ALA A 51 -1.50 -6.54 -13.25
N ASP A 52 -0.23 -6.70 -13.64
CA ASP A 52 0.91 -6.58 -12.74
C ASP A 52 0.87 -5.27 -11.94
N PRO A 53 1.13 -5.29 -10.61
CA PRO A 53 1.05 -4.10 -9.77
C PRO A 53 1.99 -2.95 -10.19
N GLN A 54 3.16 -3.24 -10.75
CA GLN A 54 4.06 -2.20 -11.23
C GLN A 54 3.56 -1.57 -12.53
N TYR A 55 2.99 -2.37 -13.40
CA TYR A 55 2.32 -1.89 -14.58
C TYR A 55 1.13 -1.01 -14.21
N MET A 56 0.27 -1.45 -13.28
CA MET A 56 -0.88 -0.70 -12.82
C MET A 56 -0.53 0.66 -12.22
N ARG A 57 0.56 0.77 -11.46
CA ARG A 57 1.00 2.05 -10.90
C ARG A 57 1.28 3.11 -11.96
N ARG A 58 1.70 2.71 -13.15
CA ARG A 58 2.09 3.62 -14.24
C ARG A 58 0.98 3.84 -15.26
N HIS A 59 0.13 2.83 -15.49
CA HIS A 59 -0.76 2.75 -16.64
C HIS A 59 -2.24 2.62 -16.30
N HIS A 60 -2.63 2.60 -15.01
CA HIS A 60 -4.05 2.49 -14.66
C HIS A 60 -4.90 3.63 -15.26
N MET A 61 -4.34 4.82 -15.41
CA MET A 61 -5.07 5.93 -16.02
C MET A 61 -5.36 5.69 -17.50
N ASP A 62 -4.41 5.13 -18.24
CA ASP A 62 -4.61 4.80 -19.66
C ASP A 62 -5.73 3.76 -19.80
N MET A 63 -5.74 2.75 -18.93
CA MET A 63 -6.80 1.73 -18.91
C MET A 63 -8.17 2.32 -18.57
N LEU A 64 -8.23 3.24 -17.60
CA LEU A 64 -9.47 3.92 -17.22
C LEU A 64 -9.96 4.85 -18.33
N PHE A 65 -9.07 5.56 -19.02
CA PHE A 65 -9.42 6.40 -20.17
C PHE A 65 -9.97 5.58 -21.32
N HIS A 66 -9.34 4.46 -21.63
CA HIS A 66 -9.82 3.56 -22.66
C HIS A 66 -11.21 3.05 -22.33
N GLN A 67 -11.41 2.54 -21.12
CA GLN A 67 -12.72 2.07 -20.66
C GLN A 67 -13.78 3.18 -20.67
N ARG A 68 -13.44 4.40 -20.24
CA ARG A 68 -14.35 5.55 -20.30
C ARG A 68 -14.81 5.83 -21.71
N THR A 69 -13.87 5.84 -22.67
CA THR A 69 -14.17 6.08 -24.08
C THR A 69 -15.12 5.03 -24.64
N GLU A 70 -14.84 3.77 -24.39
CA GLU A 70 -15.72 2.66 -24.79
C GLU A 70 -17.11 2.76 -24.17
N THR A 71 -17.19 3.09 -22.89
CA THR A 71 -18.47 3.22 -22.19
C THR A 71 -19.31 4.39 -22.70
N VAL A 72 -18.67 5.56 -22.89
CA VAL A 72 -19.37 6.79 -23.29
C VAL A 72 -19.79 6.75 -24.77
N HIS A 73 -18.88 6.31 -25.65
CA HIS A 73 -19.13 6.35 -27.08
C HIS A 73 -19.77 5.09 -27.64
N LEU A 74 -19.46 3.93 -27.07
CA LEU A 74 -19.92 2.65 -27.57
C LEU A 74 -20.93 1.94 -26.68
N GLY A 75 -21.21 2.47 -25.49
CA GLY A 75 -22.11 1.86 -24.51
C GLY A 75 -21.59 0.57 -23.90
N ILE A 76 -20.30 0.23 -24.08
CA ILE A 76 -19.70 -0.98 -23.54
C ILE A 76 -19.52 -0.84 -22.03
N ARG A 77 -20.13 -1.75 -21.27
CA ARG A 77 -20.11 -1.75 -19.80
C ARG A 77 -19.55 -3.08 -19.27
N GLY A 78 -19.02 -3.03 -18.05
CA GLY A 78 -18.55 -4.22 -17.34
C GLY A 78 -17.25 -4.81 -17.87
N ALA A 79 -16.41 -3.99 -18.52
CA ALA A 79 -15.06 -4.40 -18.89
C ALA A 79 -14.16 -4.54 -17.64
N PRO A 80 -13.08 -5.35 -17.73
CA PRO A 80 -12.22 -5.65 -16.57
C PRO A 80 -11.61 -4.42 -15.90
N ALA A 81 -11.32 -3.35 -16.66
CA ALA A 81 -10.70 -2.11 -16.17
C ALA A 81 -11.72 -1.03 -15.79
N SER A 82 -12.93 -1.39 -15.37
CA SER A 82 -13.92 -0.39 -14.96
C SER A 82 -13.56 0.24 -13.62
N LEU A 83 -13.78 1.56 -13.50
CA LEU A 83 -13.55 2.28 -12.22
C LEU A 83 -14.34 1.63 -11.08
N ARG A 84 -15.57 1.23 -11.33
CA ARG A 84 -16.41 0.52 -10.36
C ARG A 84 -15.75 -0.78 -9.89
N GLY A 85 -15.26 -1.62 -10.79
CA GLY A 85 -14.57 -2.85 -10.44
C GLY A 85 -13.33 -2.61 -9.58
N CYS A 86 -12.58 -1.54 -9.85
CA CYS A 86 -11.45 -1.13 -9.02
C CYS A 86 -11.91 -0.73 -7.61
N VAL A 87 -12.96 0.09 -7.50
CA VAL A 87 -13.52 0.52 -6.22
C VAL A 87 -14.04 -0.68 -5.41
N ASP A 88 -14.78 -1.59 -6.03
CA ASP A 88 -15.35 -2.75 -5.35
C ASP A 88 -14.28 -3.68 -4.77
N CYS A 89 -13.12 -3.81 -5.43
CA CYS A 89 -12.01 -4.63 -4.93
C CYS A 89 -11.13 -3.89 -3.90
N HIS A 90 -10.87 -2.60 -4.12
CA HIS A 90 -9.86 -1.84 -3.36
C HIS A 90 -10.45 -0.97 -2.24
N ALA A 91 -11.77 -0.95 -2.05
CA ALA A 91 -12.37 -0.24 -0.93
C ALA A 91 -11.88 -0.79 0.41
N SER A 92 -11.53 0.12 1.32
CA SER A 92 -11.08 -0.20 2.67
C SER A 92 -12.18 -0.91 3.46
N ALA A 93 -11.80 -1.90 4.26
CA ALA A 93 -12.73 -2.57 5.18
C ALA A 93 -13.24 -1.61 6.28
N GLN A 94 -12.49 -0.54 6.60
CA GLN A 94 -12.87 0.42 7.62
C GLN A 94 -13.85 1.46 7.12
N THR A 95 -13.63 2.01 5.92
CA THR A 95 -14.42 3.12 5.37
C THR A 95 -15.44 2.66 4.31
N GLY A 96 -15.27 1.45 3.77
CA GLY A 96 -16.01 0.99 2.59
C GLY A 96 -15.66 1.79 1.33
N SER A 97 -14.59 2.58 1.34
CA SER A 97 -14.23 3.56 0.32
C SER A 97 -12.79 3.40 -0.13
N VAL A 98 -12.48 3.94 -1.29
CA VAL A 98 -11.11 4.11 -1.79
C VAL A 98 -10.57 5.54 -1.59
N ALA A 99 -11.40 6.48 -1.08
CA ALA A 99 -11.06 7.90 -1.06
C ALA A 99 -11.64 8.70 0.12
N GLU A 100 -12.07 8.09 1.21
CA GLU A 100 -12.61 8.78 2.39
C GLU A 100 -11.51 9.07 3.42
N ALA A 101 -10.66 8.11 3.72
CA ALA A 101 -9.53 8.27 4.62
C ALA A 101 -8.22 8.44 3.85
N LYS A 102 -7.21 9.08 4.48
CA LYS A 102 -5.88 9.27 3.89
C LYS A 102 -5.14 7.96 3.57
N THR A 103 -5.51 6.89 4.23
CA THR A 103 -4.96 5.54 4.04
C THR A 103 -5.73 4.74 3.00
N ASP A 104 -6.85 5.24 2.50
CA ASP A 104 -7.63 4.56 1.48
C ASP A 104 -6.85 4.46 0.17
N PHE A 105 -7.09 3.40 -0.57
CA PHE A 105 -6.23 2.94 -1.66
C PHE A 105 -5.87 4.03 -2.67
N CYS A 106 -6.83 4.75 -3.23
CA CYS A 106 -6.57 5.78 -4.23
C CYS A 106 -5.89 7.01 -3.61
N VAL A 107 -6.46 7.53 -2.52
CA VAL A 107 -5.98 8.76 -1.86
C VAL A 107 -4.56 8.59 -1.34
N SER A 108 -4.21 7.45 -0.79
CA SER A 108 -2.88 7.21 -0.24
C SER A 108 -1.78 7.43 -1.28
N CYS A 109 -1.88 6.81 -2.44
CA CYS A 109 -0.90 6.98 -3.52
C CYS A 109 -0.98 8.36 -4.17
N HIS A 110 -2.19 8.85 -4.45
CA HIS A 110 -2.36 10.14 -5.14
C HIS A 110 -1.94 11.32 -4.27
N SER A 111 -2.17 11.28 -2.96
CA SER A 111 -1.65 12.31 -2.03
C SER A 111 -0.13 12.28 -1.95
N TYR A 112 0.47 11.08 -1.94
CA TYR A 112 1.91 10.93 -1.95
C TYR A 112 2.55 11.49 -3.23
N ALA A 113 1.93 11.23 -4.37
CA ALA A 113 2.38 11.71 -5.68
C ALA A 113 2.00 13.17 -5.97
N ALA A 114 1.28 13.86 -5.07
CA ALA A 114 0.71 15.19 -5.25
C ALA A 114 -0.19 15.29 -6.50
N VAL A 115 -0.91 14.22 -6.83
CA VAL A 115 -1.83 14.15 -7.97
C VAL A 115 -3.26 14.24 -7.47
N LYS A 116 -4.01 15.21 -8.00
CA LYS A 116 -5.42 15.39 -7.67
C LYS A 116 -6.28 14.32 -8.34
N ILE A 117 -7.23 13.77 -7.59
CA ILE A 117 -8.24 12.82 -8.09
C ILE A 117 -9.55 13.58 -8.31
N ASP A 118 -10.05 13.60 -9.54
CA ASP A 118 -11.33 14.25 -9.91
C ASP A 118 -12.47 13.24 -10.04
N CYS A 119 -12.17 11.96 -10.12
CA CYS A 119 -13.12 10.88 -10.42
C CYS A 119 -14.34 10.90 -9.50
N PHE A 120 -14.11 11.15 -8.21
CA PHE A 120 -15.13 11.08 -7.17
C PHE A 120 -15.98 12.35 -7.02
N GLY A 121 -15.80 13.32 -7.89
CA GLY A 121 -16.77 14.41 -8.08
C GLY A 121 -18.06 13.95 -8.78
N CYS A 122 -17.99 12.86 -9.54
CA CYS A 122 -19.11 12.28 -10.28
C CYS A 122 -19.36 10.80 -9.95
N HIS A 123 -18.34 10.06 -9.56
CA HIS A 123 -18.43 8.64 -9.25
C HIS A 123 -18.40 8.38 -7.74
N SER A 124 -19.11 7.35 -7.29
CA SER A 124 -18.97 6.89 -5.91
C SER A 124 -17.56 6.34 -5.66
N SER A 125 -16.95 6.75 -4.55
CA SER A 125 -15.72 6.15 -4.04
C SER A 125 -15.97 4.92 -3.17
N LYS A 126 -17.23 4.59 -2.89
CA LYS A 126 -17.65 3.49 -2.03
C LYS A 126 -17.96 2.24 -2.84
N ALA A 127 -17.53 1.10 -2.32
CA ALA A 127 -17.92 -0.20 -2.85
C ALA A 127 -19.43 -0.44 -2.67
N GLU A 128 -20.01 -1.17 -3.58
CA GLU A 128 -21.39 -1.63 -3.38
C GLU A 128 -21.45 -2.81 -2.38
N PRO A 129 -22.57 -2.91 -1.63
CA PRO A 129 -22.84 -4.07 -0.81
C PRO A 129 -22.80 -5.35 -1.64
N VAL A 130 -22.23 -6.42 -1.06
CA VAL A 130 -21.99 -7.69 -1.78
C VAL A 130 -23.29 -8.32 -2.33
N ALA A 131 -24.44 -8.03 -1.71
CA ALA A 131 -25.73 -8.66 -2.04
C ALA A 131 -26.25 -8.28 -3.44
N ASP A 132 -25.93 -7.08 -3.96
CA ASP A 132 -26.55 -6.53 -5.15
C ASP A 132 -25.57 -6.17 -6.28
N SER A 133 -24.32 -6.56 -6.20
CA SER A 133 -23.35 -6.19 -7.24
C SER A 133 -23.43 -7.12 -8.45
N PRO A 134 -23.95 -6.65 -9.60
CA PRO A 134 -23.94 -7.44 -10.83
C PRO A 134 -22.53 -7.75 -11.34
N ALA A 135 -21.50 -7.11 -10.76
CA ALA A 135 -20.10 -7.39 -11.06
C ALA A 135 -19.67 -8.79 -10.58
N ASN A 136 -20.24 -9.31 -9.49
CA ASN A 136 -19.93 -10.66 -8.99
C ASN A 136 -20.51 -11.77 -9.88
N ALA A 137 -21.58 -11.51 -10.60
CA ALA A 137 -22.19 -12.48 -11.52
C ALA A 137 -21.43 -12.66 -12.85
N ARG A 138 -20.48 -11.75 -13.15
CA ARG A 138 -19.77 -11.75 -14.44
C ARG A 138 -18.27 -12.02 -14.35
N MET A 139 -17.70 -12.17 -13.15
CA MET A 139 -16.26 -12.50 -12.99
C MET A 139 -15.94 -13.98 -13.20
N GLU A 140 -16.93 -14.79 -13.54
CA GLU A 140 -16.68 -16.15 -14.04
C GLU A 140 -16.25 -16.06 -15.51
N VAL A 141 -15.12 -15.42 -15.74
CA VAL A 141 -14.43 -15.46 -17.05
C VAL A 141 -13.88 -16.87 -17.19
N LYS A 142 -14.61 -17.67 -17.96
CA LYS A 142 -14.15 -18.93 -18.51
C LYS A 142 -12.81 -18.65 -19.21
N ARG A 143 -11.71 -19.03 -18.58
CA ARG A 143 -10.40 -19.02 -19.20
C ARG A 143 -10.39 -20.03 -20.34
N PRO A 144 -9.74 -19.72 -21.49
CA PRO A 144 -9.50 -20.68 -22.53
C PRO A 144 -8.57 -21.81 -22.09
#